data_5c632ee04bea0daa110ed182ec8eb303
#
_entry.id   5c632ee04bea0daa110ed182ec8eb303
#
_cell.length_a   1.000
_cell.length_b   1.000
_cell.length_c   1.000
_cell.angle_alpha   90.00
_cell.angle_beta   90.00
_cell.angle_gamma   90.00
#
_symmetry.space_group_name_H-M   'P 1'
#
loop_
_entity.id
_entity.type
_entity.pdbx_description
1 polymer ?
#
loop_
_entity_poly.entity_id
_entity_poly.type
_entity_poly.pdbx_seq_one_letter_code
_entity_poly.pdbx_strand_id
1 'polypeptide(L)'
;MAKKVTALIKLQVPAGKATPAPPIGPALGQHGVNIPGFCKEFNDRTSKQAGLIIPVVITVYQDRSFTFITKTPPAAVLIKKACGIEHASGRPNKEKVANITKAQVKEIAELKMPDLNAASLEAAMSMVAGTARSMGVVVVD
;
A
#
# COMPACT_ATOMS: atom_id res chain seq x y z
N MET A 1 30.12 4.20 8.98
CA MET A 1 29.98 5.13 7.86
C MET A 1 28.66 4.92 7.16
N ALA A 2 28.06 6.01 6.72
CA ALA A 2 26.81 5.92 5.95
C ALA A 2 27.07 5.29 4.58
N LYS A 3 26.30 4.28 4.22
CA LYS A 3 26.40 3.63 2.91
C LYS A 3 25.77 4.53 1.85
N LYS A 4 26.41 4.58 0.69
CA LYS A 4 25.90 5.38 -0.41
C LYS A 4 24.69 4.67 -1.05
N VAL A 5 23.57 5.37 -1.18
CA VAL A 5 22.36 4.86 -1.82
C VAL A 5 22.56 4.86 -3.33
N THR A 6 22.34 3.70 -3.96
CA THR A 6 22.42 3.56 -5.41
C THR A 6 21.07 3.74 -6.06
N ALA A 7 20.01 3.20 -5.45
CA ALA A 7 18.66 3.25 -6.01
C ALA A 7 17.60 3.12 -4.92
N LEU A 8 16.44 3.68 -5.22
CA LEU A 8 15.21 3.49 -4.45
C LEU A 8 14.21 2.75 -5.32
N ILE A 9 13.66 1.67 -4.80
CA ILE A 9 12.67 0.86 -5.51
C ILE A 9 11.37 0.90 -4.72
N LYS A 10 10.28 1.25 -5.39
CA LYS A 10 8.95 1.29 -4.78
C LYS A 10 8.08 0.22 -5.42
N LEU A 11 7.56 -0.68 -4.59
CA LEU A 11 6.73 -1.80 -5.04
C LEU A 11 5.48 -1.92 -4.16
N GLN A 12 4.45 -2.56 -4.72
CA GLN A 12 3.28 -2.99 -3.97
C GLN A 12 3.25 -4.51 -4.03
N VAL A 13 3.31 -5.15 -2.87
CA VAL A 13 3.42 -6.60 -2.76
C VAL A 13 2.33 -7.12 -1.83
N PRO A 14 1.62 -8.20 -2.21
CA PRO A 14 0.68 -8.84 -1.29
C PRO A 14 1.37 -9.31 -0.02
N ALA A 15 0.80 -8.97 1.14
CA ALA A 15 1.36 -9.31 2.44
C ALA A 15 1.51 -10.83 2.60
N GLY A 16 2.67 -11.27 3.05
CA GLY A 16 2.96 -12.69 3.27
C GLY A 16 3.10 -13.52 2.00
N LYS A 17 3.03 -12.91 0.83
CA LYS A 17 3.07 -13.63 -0.46
C LYS A 17 4.12 -13.10 -1.43
N ALA A 18 5.21 -12.50 -0.93
CA ALA A 18 6.30 -12.07 -1.78
C ALA A 18 6.98 -13.29 -2.41
N THR A 19 7.15 -13.24 -3.73
CA THR A 19 7.82 -14.31 -4.51
C THR A 19 8.81 -13.70 -5.48
N PRO A 20 9.80 -14.47 -5.96
CA PRO A 20 10.73 -13.96 -6.97
C PRO A 20 10.11 -13.69 -8.33
N ALA A 21 8.84 -14.02 -8.53
CA ALA A 21 8.12 -13.75 -9.77
C ALA A 21 7.91 -12.24 -9.99
N PRO A 22 7.67 -11.77 -11.23
CA PRO A 22 7.35 -10.38 -11.47
C PRO A 22 6.19 -9.89 -10.59
N PRO A 23 6.22 -8.62 -10.10
CA PRO A 23 7.17 -7.55 -10.45
C PRO A 23 8.43 -7.51 -9.58
N ILE A 24 8.56 -8.35 -8.57
CA ILE A 24 9.65 -8.29 -7.58
C ILE A 24 10.99 -8.70 -8.20
N GLY A 25 11.02 -9.85 -8.88
CA GLY A 25 12.24 -10.39 -9.46
C GLY A 25 12.98 -9.41 -10.36
N PRO A 26 12.34 -8.93 -11.45
CA PRO A 26 12.97 -7.97 -12.35
C PRO A 26 13.38 -6.66 -11.68
N ALA A 27 12.55 -6.12 -10.79
CA ALA A 27 12.82 -4.86 -10.11
C ALA A 27 14.07 -4.94 -9.23
N LEU A 28 14.22 -6.01 -8.48
CA LEU A 28 15.35 -6.22 -7.59
C LEU A 28 16.58 -6.77 -8.33
N GLY A 29 16.36 -7.62 -9.32
CA GLY A 29 17.43 -8.23 -10.12
C GLY A 29 18.29 -7.22 -10.83
N GLN A 30 17.72 -6.14 -11.35
CA GLN A 30 18.43 -5.06 -12.01
C GLN A 30 19.48 -4.40 -11.11
N HIS A 31 19.26 -4.43 -9.81
CA HIS A 31 20.14 -3.79 -8.83
C HIS A 31 21.01 -4.79 -8.06
N GLY A 32 20.94 -6.08 -8.42
CA GLY A 32 21.74 -7.10 -7.79
C GLY A 32 21.37 -7.42 -6.35
N VAL A 33 20.14 -7.15 -5.97
CA VAL A 33 19.62 -7.40 -4.60
C VAL A 33 19.31 -8.89 -4.42
N ASN A 34 19.55 -9.42 -3.21
CA ASN A 34 19.21 -10.80 -2.87
C ASN A 34 17.68 -10.97 -2.78
N ILE A 35 17.07 -11.44 -3.86
CA ILE A 35 15.62 -11.57 -4.00
C ILE A 35 15.03 -12.56 -2.96
N PRO A 36 15.56 -13.79 -2.79
CA PRO A 36 15.02 -14.70 -1.79
C PRO A 36 15.10 -14.15 -0.37
N GLY A 37 16.19 -13.46 -0.03
CA GLY A 37 16.35 -12.82 1.28
C GLY A 37 15.29 -11.75 1.54
N PHE A 38 15.03 -10.90 0.54
CA PHE A 38 13.98 -9.89 0.61
C PHE A 38 12.60 -10.53 0.80
N CYS A 39 12.27 -11.52 -0.02
CA CYS A 39 10.95 -12.18 0.04
C CYS A 39 10.70 -12.80 1.41
N LYS A 40 11.69 -13.48 1.96
CA LYS A 40 11.59 -14.10 3.28
C LYS A 40 11.35 -13.05 4.38
N GLU A 41 12.18 -12.02 4.40
CA GLU A 41 12.09 -10.97 5.42
C GLU A 41 10.77 -10.19 5.32
N PHE A 42 10.34 -9.87 4.10
CA PHE A 42 9.06 -9.21 3.86
C PHE A 42 7.89 -10.07 4.33
N ASN A 43 7.89 -11.36 3.96
CA ASN A 43 6.83 -12.28 4.37
C ASN A 43 6.75 -12.41 5.90
N ASP A 44 7.89 -12.49 6.57
CA ASP A 44 7.95 -12.56 8.04
C ASP A 44 7.36 -11.30 8.68
N ARG A 45 7.68 -10.12 8.15
CA ARG A 45 7.20 -8.84 8.67
C ARG A 45 5.72 -8.60 8.40
N THR A 46 5.19 -9.12 7.30
CA THR A 46 3.83 -8.84 6.85
C THR A 46 2.86 -10.01 7.05
N SER A 47 3.30 -11.10 7.67
CA SER A 47 2.47 -12.28 7.90
C SER A 47 1.15 -11.97 8.63
N LYS A 48 1.17 -11.02 9.56
CA LYS A 48 -0.01 -10.59 10.33
C LYS A 48 -1.01 -9.78 9.50
N GLN A 49 -0.60 -9.28 8.34
CA GLN A 49 -1.41 -8.44 7.46
C GLN A 49 -1.79 -9.16 6.17
N ALA A 50 -1.78 -10.49 6.21
CA ALA A 50 -2.11 -11.33 5.04
C ALA A 50 -3.47 -10.93 4.45
N GLY A 51 -3.54 -10.90 3.12
CA GLY A 51 -4.73 -10.48 2.38
C GLY A 51 -4.77 -8.98 2.02
N LEU A 52 -3.79 -8.19 2.47
CA LEU A 52 -3.65 -6.79 2.11
C LEU A 52 -2.45 -6.61 1.16
N ILE A 53 -2.52 -5.58 0.34
CA ILE A 53 -1.37 -5.16 -0.47
C ILE A 53 -0.57 -4.16 0.33
N ILE A 54 0.73 -4.40 0.50
CA ILE A 54 1.61 -3.55 1.29
C ILE A 54 2.58 -2.82 0.38
N PRO A 55 2.58 -1.48 0.37
CA PRO A 55 3.60 -0.71 -0.32
C PRO A 55 4.94 -0.85 0.39
N VAL A 56 5.99 -1.07 -0.38
CA VAL A 56 7.36 -1.24 0.12
C VAL A 56 8.27 -0.24 -0.57
N VAL A 57 9.11 0.43 0.20
CA VAL A 57 10.19 1.25 -0.35
C VAL A 57 11.51 0.57 0.01
N ILE A 58 12.22 0.12 -1.00
CA ILE A 58 13.49 -0.60 -0.86
C ILE A 58 14.63 0.36 -1.20
N THR A 59 15.55 0.53 -0.28
CA THR A 59 16.76 1.33 -0.50
C THR A 59 17.91 0.38 -0.80
N VAL A 60 18.51 0.51 -1.99
CA VAL A 60 19.65 -0.30 -2.43
C VAL A 60 20.93 0.51 -2.26
N TYR A 61 21.93 -0.08 -1.63
CA TYR A 61 23.21 0.55 -1.39
C TYR A 61 24.28 0.07 -2.38
N GLN A 62 25.38 0.80 -2.44
CA GLN A 62 26.47 0.54 -3.39
C GLN A 62 27.11 -0.84 -3.23
N ASP A 63 27.09 -1.40 -2.02
CA ASP A 63 27.61 -2.73 -1.72
C ASP A 63 26.62 -3.86 -2.02
N ARG A 64 25.50 -3.56 -2.70
CA ARG A 64 24.40 -4.47 -3.02
C ARG A 64 23.59 -4.91 -1.81
N SER A 65 23.83 -4.34 -0.64
CA SER A 65 22.94 -4.53 0.50
C SER A 65 21.67 -3.69 0.29
N PHE A 66 20.63 -4.03 1.03
CA PHE A 66 19.36 -3.30 0.95
C PHE A 66 18.75 -3.16 2.34
N THR A 67 17.96 -2.11 2.47
CA THR A 67 17.01 -1.96 3.59
C THR A 67 15.64 -1.66 2.98
N PHE A 68 14.58 -2.00 3.69
CA PHE A 68 13.25 -1.68 3.23
C PHE A 68 12.36 -1.26 4.37
N ILE A 69 11.39 -0.43 4.04
CA ILE A 69 10.33 -0.02 4.95
C ILE A 69 8.99 -0.41 4.31
N THR A 70 8.07 -0.88 5.15
CA THR A 70 6.70 -1.15 4.74
C THR A 70 5.82 0.01 5.17
N LYS A 71 4.90 0.40 4.31
CA LYS A 71 3.91 1.44 4.60
C LYS A 71 2.56 0.82 4.85
N THR A 72 1.59 1.64 5.28
CA THR A 72 0.21 1.17 5.41
C THR A 72 -0.37 0.80 4.04
N PRO A 73 -1.35 -0.12 3.99
CA PRO A 73 -1.97 -0.48 2.71
C PRO A 73 -2.52 0.74 1.97
N PRO A 74 -2.56 0.74 0.62
CA PRO A 74 -3.16 1.84 -0.13
C PRO A 74 -4.60 2.09 0.28
N ALA A 75 -5.02 3.36 0.32
CA ALA A 75 -6.39 3.72 0.69
C ALA A 75 -7.43 3.00 -0.17
N ALA A 76 -7.16 2.86 -1.46
CA ALA A 76 -8.04 2.14 -2.38
C ALA A 76 -8.28 0.69 -1.96
N VAL A 77 -7.23 -0.01 -1.53
CA VAL A 77 -7.33 -1.40 -1.06
C VAL A 77 -8.17 -1.49 0.22
N LEU A 78 -7.94 -0.58 1.15
CA LEU A 78 -8.71 -0.52 2.40
C LEU A 78 -10.18 -0.22 2.15
N ILE A 79 -10.48 0.67 1.22
CA ILE A 79 -11.85 1.03 0.84
C ILE A 79 -12.55 -0.18 0.21
N LYS A 80 -11.90 -0.87 -0.71
CA LYS A 80 -12.46 -2.09 -1.32
C LYS A 80 -12.77 -3.15 -0.28
N LYS A 81 -11.87 -3.35 0.67
CA LYS A 81 -12.07 -4.32 1.74
C LYS A 81 -13.25 -3.93 2.64
N ALA A 82 -13.36 -2.66 3.01
CA ALA A 82 -14.45 -2.15 3.85
C ALA A 82 -15.80 -2.27 3.14
N CYS A 83 -15.84 -2.07 1.82
CA CYS A 83 -17.05 -2.18 1.02
C CYS A 83 -17.36 -3.60 0.55
N GLY A 84 -16.41 -4.53 0.69
CA GLY A 84 -16.57 -5.91 0.23
C GLY A 84 -16.58 -6.07 -1.28
N ILE A 85 -15.92 -5.17 -2.02
CA ILE A 85 -15.84 -5.20 -3.48
C ILE A 85 -14.44 -5.57 -3.95
N GLU A 86 -14.34 -6.26 -5.08
CA GLU A 86 -13.05 -6.64 -5.68
C GLU A 86 -12.51 -5.54 -6.60
N HIS A 87 -13.40 -4.88 -7.32
CA HIS A 87 -13.03 -3.88 -8.31
C HIS A 87 -13.78 -2.58 -8.11
N ALA A 88 -13.06 -1.48 -8.26
CA ALA A 88 -13.65 -0.15 -8.27
C ALA A 88 -14.30 0.15 -9.63
N SER A 89 -15.10 1.22 -9.71
CA SER A 89 -15.74 1.65 -10.94
C SER A 89 -14.71 2.20 -11.94
N GLY A 90 -14.84 1.80 -13.19
CA GLY A 90 -14.11 2.42 -14.30
C GLY A 90 -14.69 3.79 -14.71
N ARG A 91 -15.90 4.10 -14.26
CA ARG A 91 -16.59 5.37 -14.55
C ARG A 91 -17.20 5.95 -13.28
N PRO A 92 -16.36 6.40 -12.33
CA PRO A 92 -16.83 6.74 -10.98
C PRO A 92 -17.82 7.91 -10.93
N ASN A 93 -17.79 8.78 -11.92
CA ASN A 93 -18.73 9.89 -12.01
C ASN A 93 -20.13 9.48 -12.53
N LYS A 94 -20.23 8.33 -13.17
CA LYS A 94 -21.48 7.82 -13.77
C LYS A 94 -21.96 6.56 -13.08
N GLU A 95 -21.06 5.68 -12.71
CA GLU A 95 -21.38 4.38 -12.12
C GLU A 95 -20.86 4.30 -10.70
N LYS A 96 -21.77 4.18 -9.74
CA LYS A 96 -21.44 3.96 -8.32
C LYS A 96 -21.54 2.47 -8.03
N VAL A 97 -20.50 1.92 -7.39
CA VAL A 97 -20.38 0.47 -7.17
C VAL A 97 -20.64 0.06 -5.73
N ALA A 98 -20.48 0.97 -4.77
CA ALA A 98 -20.65 0.66 -3.36
C ALA A 98 -20.88 1.93 -2.54
N ASN A 99 -21.25 1.75 -1.28
CA ASN A 99 -21.36 2.82 -0.29
C ASN A 99 -20.39 2.52 0.86
N ILE A 100 -19.83 3.57 1.45
CA ILE A 100 -19.00 3.48 2.64
C ILE A 100 -19.54 4.46 3.69
N THR A 101 -19.60 4.03 4.95
CA THR A 101 -20.05 4.90 6.03
C THR A 101 -18.94 5.81 6.52
N LYS A 102 -19.30 6.93 7.14
CA LYS A 102 -18.32 7.84 7.76
C LYS A 102 -17.50 7.14 8.85
N ALA A 103 -18.09 6.20 9.58
CA ALA A 103 -17.38 5.40 10.57
C ALA A 103 -16.26 4.58 9.93
N GLN A 104 -16.53 3.94 8.79
CA GLN A 104 -15.54 3.17 8.05
C GLN A 104 -14.44 4.08 7.48
N VAL A 105 -14.81 5.26 6.98
CA VAL A 105 -13.84 6.27 6.50
C VAL A 105 -12.93 6.70 7.65
N LYS A 106 -13.47 6.89 8.84
CA LYS A 106 -12.72 7.26 10.03
C LYS A 106 -11.70 6.17 10.41
N GLU A 107 -12.11 4.90 10.42
CA GLU A 107 -11.23 3.76 10.70
C GLU A 107 -10.06 3.70 9.71
N ILE A 108 -10.34 3.87 8.42
CA ILE A 108 -9.31 3.88 7.38
C ILE A 108 -8.35 5.06 7.58
N ALA A 109 -8.89 6.24 7.88
CA ALA A 109 -8.10 7.44 8.13
C ALA A 109 -7.17 7.27 9.34
N GLU A 110 -7.66 6.70 10.44
CA GLU A 110 -6.86 6.42 11.63
C GLU A 110 -5.71 5.45 11.31
N LEU A 111 -6.00 4.41 10.55
CA LEU A 111 -5.02 3.40 10.16
C LEU A 111 -3.91 4.00 9.28
N LYS A 112 -4.27 4.95 8.42
CA LYS A 112 -3.32 5.59 7.50
C LYS A 112 -2.64 6.85 8.05
N MET A 113 -3.06 7.35 9.21
CA MET A 113 -2.50 8.60 9.76
C MET A 113 -0.96 8.65 9.76
N PRO A 114 -0.23 7.56 10.10
CA PRO A 114 1.23 7.60 10.07
C PRO A 114 1.84 7.92 8.71
N ASP A 115 1.13 7.60 7.62
CA ASP A 115 1.60 7.81 6.25
C ASP A 115 0.99 9.04 5.58
N LEU A 116 0.02 9.68 6.23
CA LEU A 116 -0.69 10.83 5.65
C LEU A 116 -0.07 12.15 6.10
N ASN A 117 -0.04 13.11 5.18
CA ASN A 117 0.30 14.50 5.48
C ASN A 117 -0.97 15.28 5.81
N ALA A 118 -1.67 14.84 6.85
CA ALA A 118 -2.91 15.45 7.31
C ALA A 118 -2.70 16.14 8.66
N ALA A 119 -3.20 17.36 8.78
CA ALA A 119 -3.08 18.13 10.02
C ALA A 119 -4.02 17.64 11.13
N SER A 120 -5.09 16.96 10.75
CA SER A 120 -6.10 16.44 11.69
C SER A 120 -6.75 15.17 11.15
N LEU A 121 -7.45 14.44 12.01
CA LEU A 121 -8.21 13.26 11.61
C LEU A 121 -9.29 13.62 10.59
N GLU A 122 -9.95 14.75 10.73
CA GLU A 122 -10.96 15.23 9.78
C GLU A 122 -10.38 15.46 8.39
N ALA A 123 -9.18 16.05 8.32
CA ALA A 123 -8.45 16.22 7.06
C ALA A 123 -8.11 14.88 6.43
N ALA A 124 -7.67 13.91 7.23
CA ALA A 124 -7.39 12.55 6.77
C ALA A 124 -8.66 11.87 6.23
N MET A 125 -9.79 12.03 6.91
CA MET A 125 -11.08 11.52 6.45
C MET A 125 -11.49 12.12 5.11
N SER A 126 -11.25 13.42 4.90
CA SER A 126 -11.50 14.08 3.62
C SER A 126 -10.66 13.48 2.49
N MET A 127 -9.40 13.17 2.76
CA MET A 127 -8.50 12.53 1.80
C MET A 127 -9.01 11.14 1.41
N VAL A 128 -9.41 10.34 2.39
CA VAL A 128 -9.97 9.00 2.16
C VAL A 128 -11.29 9.09 1.39
N ALA A 129 -12.18 10.02 1.76
CA ALA A 129 -13.45 10.23 1.08
C ALA A 129 -13.25 10.63 -0.38
N GLY A 130 -12.25 11.47 -0.68
CA GLY A 130 -11.90 11.82 -2.05
C GLY A 130 -11.44 10.62 -2.86
N THR A 131 -10.63 9.75 -2.28
CA THR A 131 -10.21 8.50 -2.91
C THR A 131 -11.41 7.59 -3.16
N ALA A 132 -12.31 7.44 -2.20
CA ALA A 132 -13.54 6.65 -2.35
C ALA A 132 -14.40 7.18 -3.51
N ARG A 133 -14.56 8.49 -3.59
CA ARG A 133 -15.29 9.12 -4.68
C ARG A 133 -14.68 8.81 -6.04
N SER A 134 -13.35 8.82 -6.14
CA SER A 134 -12.63 8.47 -7.37
C SER A 134 -12.79 7.01 -7.77
N MET A 135 -13.21 6.15 -6.85
CA MET A 135 -13.45 4.73 -7.08
C MET A 135 -14.92 4.41 -7.40
N GLY A 136 -15.80 5.40 -7.36
CA GLY A 136 -17.23 5.17 -7.51
C GLY A 136 -17.90 4.69 -6.22
N VAL A 137 -17.29 4.96 -5.08
CA VAL A 137 -17.85 4.64 -3.75
C VAL A 137 -18.45 5.90 -3.14
N VAL A 138 -19.69 5.81 -2.71
CA VAL A 138 -20.42 6.94 -2.11
C VAL A 138 -20.23 6.91 -0.60
N VAL A 139 -19.86 8.06 -0.02
CA VAL A 139 -19.75 8.20 1.42
C VAL A 139 -21.13 8.56 1.98
N VAL A 140 -21.64 7.72 2.87
CA VAL A 140 -22.96 7.90 3.53
C VAL A 140 -22.78 8.03 5.04
N ASP A 141 -23.80 8.53 5.70
CA ASP A 141 -23.76 8.69 7.16
C ASP A 141 -23.97 7.38 7.91
#